data_f4285cc32c035fec404eba34ae4fdd13
#
_entry.id   f4285cc32c035fec404eba34ae4fdd13
#
_cell.length_a   1.000
_cell.length_b   1.000
_cell.length_c   1.000
_cell.angle_alpha   90.00
_cell.angle_beta   90.00
_cell.angle_gamma   90.00
#
_symmetry.space_group_name_H-M   'P 1'
#
loop_
_entity.id
_entity.type
_entity.pdbx_description
1 polymer ?
#
loop_
_entity_poly.entity_id
_entity_poly.type
_entity_poly.pdbx_seq_one_letter_code
_entity_poly.pdbx_strand_id
1 'polypeptide(L)'
;MRRRNAGARLLGAWLLLVLAVPASAPAADDIMSPGFDDRPLQEPVETPEWFKLSFLDLHDDLTEALAAGKRGLLLYFGQKYCPYCKALLENDFGKQDITAYTRHHFDVVAIDTRGNRLVTDMDGTITAEAQFAVDQKASLTPTLIFYDDSAREVFRLVGYHPPYQFRAALEYVADRHYRTETFRHYLARAEGALHLDEGTLNHRDFFSAPPHMLDRSHFRAQRPLVVFFEQRNCHACDVLYAGPLSNAATLRLLRRFDAVQLDMWSDEPVVTPAGRRTTARAWAQRLGLYYAPTLIFYDESGQEVMRLASVVHFYRLQGVLRYVLSKGYRQYGSFQRWRRRAGASAPAPASGADP
;
A
#
# COMPACT_ATOMS: atom_id res chain seq x y z
N MET A 1 -54.88 -73.24 -26.56
CA MET A 1 -53.58 -73.04 -25.87
C MET A 1 -52.98 -71.73 -26.36
N ARG A 2 -53.05 -70.66 -25.58
CA ARG A 2 -52.45 -69.33 -25.91
C ARG A 2 -51.63 -68.89 -24.67
N ARG A 3 -50.32 -68.83 -24.85
CA ARG A 3 -49.39 -68.27 -23.78
C ARG A 3 -49.33 -66.75 -23.95
N ARG A 4 -49.60 -66.03 -22.86
CA ARG A 4 -49.41 -64.55 -22.73
C ARG A 4 -48.01 -64.31 -22.29
N ASN A 5 -47.24 -63.55 -23.06
CA ASN A 5 -45.98 -63.02 -22.65
C ASN A 5 -46.20 -61.65 -21.96
N ALA A 6 -45.81 -61.53 -20.72
CA ALA A 6 -45.76 -60.26 -19.98
C ALA A 6 -44.38 -59.65 -20.17
N GLY A 7 -44.32 -58.48 -20.81
CA GLY A 7 -43.09 -57.69 -20.93
C GLY A 7 -42.96 -56.75 -19.74
N ALA A 8 -41.91 -56.97 -18.95
CA ALA A 8 -41.52 -56.04 -17.89
C ALA A 8 -40.77 -54.85 -18.46
N ARG A 9 -41.30 -53.65 -18.28
CA ARG A 9 -40.61 -52.39 -18.58
C ARG A 9 -39.79 -51.95 -17.39
N LEU A 10 -38.45 -52.01 -17.51
CA LEU A 10 -37.51 -51.46 -16.57
C LEU A 10 -37.40 -49.93 -16.82
N LEU A 11 -37.93 -49.13 -15.91
CA LEU A 11 -37.71 -47.67 -15.85
C LEU A 11 -36.37 -47.44 -15.19
N GLY A 12 -35.35 -47.07 -15.96
CA GLY A 12 -34.05 -46.62 -15.44
C GLY A 12 -34.17 -45.20 -14.91
N ALA A 13 -34.12 -45.04 -13.59
CA ALA A 13 -34.00 -43.73 -12.97
C ALA A 13 -32.53 -43.24 -13.05
N TRP A 14 -32.29 -42.23 -13.87
CA TRP A 14 -31.02 -41.52 -13.92
C TRP A 14 -30.96 -40.57 -12.74
N LEU A 15 -30.15 -40.89 -11.74
CA LEU A 15 -29.81 -40.00 -10.63
C LEU A 15 -28.77 -39.01 -11.12
N LEU A 16 -29.17 -37.77 -11.42
CA LEU A 16 -28.26 -36.66 -11.69
C LEU A 16 -27.58 -36.26 -10.36
N LEU A 17 -26.35 -36.73 -10.18
CA LEU A 17 -25.48 -36.29 -9.07
C LEU A 17 -24.97 -34.88 -9.39
N VAL A 18 -25.63 -33.86 -8.86
CA VAL A 18 -25.13 -32.47 -8.90
C VAL A 18 -23.97 -32.39 -7.95
N LEU A 19 -22.74 -32.46 -8.48
CA LEU A 19 -21.53 -32.12 -7.76
C LEU A 19 -21.55 -30.62 -7.48
N ALA A 20 -21.96 -30.25 -6.27
CA ALA A 20 -21.76 -28.89 -5.75
C ALA A 20 -20.24 -28.68 -5.60
N VAL A 21 -19.64 -27.94 -6.54
CA VAL A 21 -18.27 -27.44 -6.38
C VAL A 21 -18.33 -26.41 -5.24
N PRO A 22 -17.63 -26.63 -4.13
CA PRO A 22 -17.57 -25.61 -3.08
C PRO A 22 -16.92 -24.37 -3.70
N ALA A 23 -17.61 -23.23 -3.71
CA ALA A 23 -17.00 -21.96 -3.97
C ALA A 23 -15.93 -21.74 -2.91
N SER A 24 -14.66 -21.84 -3.29
CA SER A 24 -13.55 -21.53 -2.40
C SER A 24 -13.74 -20.08 -1.94
N ALA A 25 -14.04 -19.89 -0.65
CA ALA A 25 -13.96 -18.56 -0.05
C ALA A 25 -12.53 -18.04 -0.32
N PRO A 26 -12.35 -16.76 -0.71
CA PRO A 26 -11.02 -16.19 -0.89
C PRO A 26 -10.24 -16.42 0.41
N ALA A 27 -9.03 -16.94 0.29
CA ALA A 27 -8.19 -17.24 1.44
C ALA A 27 -8.03 -15.96 2.27
N ALA A 28 -8.20 -16.07 3.58
CA ALA A 28 -8.03 -14.94 4.53
C ALA A 28 -6.62 -14.33 4.47
N ASP A 29 -5.68 -15.02 3.84
CA ASP A 29 -4.29 -14.58 3.62
C ASP A 29 -4.08 -13.72 2.36
N ASP A 30 -5.09 -13.59 1.49
CA ASP A 30 -4.96 -12.71 0.32
C ASP A 30 -5.06 -11.23 0.73
N ILE A 31 -3.96 -10.51 0.56
CA ILE A 31 -3.88 -9.08 0.89
C ILE A 31 -4.84 -8.22 0.05
N MET A 32 -5.33 -8.71 -1.07
CA MET A 32 -6.38 -8.05 -1.86
C MET A 32 -7.79 -8.45 -1.43
N SER A 33 -7.94 -9.26 -0.38
CA SER A 33 -9.23 -9.59 0.23
C SER A 33 -9.65 -8.54 1.27
N PRO A 34 -10.93 -8.13 1.32
CA PRO A 34 -11.44 -7.24 2.39
C PRO A 34 -11.22 -7.77 3.81
N GLY A 35 -11.12 -9.08 3.97
CA GLY A 35 -10.93 -9.77 5.25
C GLY A 35 -9.48 -9.95 5.69
N PHE A 36 -8.50 -9.45 4.94
CA PHE A 36 -7.09 -9.58 5.31
C PHE A 36 -6.80 -8.99 6.68
N ASP A 37 -6.16 -9.80 7.55
CA ASP A 37 -5.78 -9.37 8.90
C ASP A 37 -4.41 -8.68 8.87
N ASP A 38 -4.42 -7.38 8.95
CA ASP A 38 -3.20 -6.55 8.94
C ASP A 38 -2.68 -6.20 10.36
N ARG A 39 -3.08 -6.97 11.40
CA ARG A 39 -2.47 -6.89 12.74
C ARG A 39 -1.02 -7.39 12.69
N PRO A 40 -0.17 -6.97 13.65
CA PRO A 40 1.18 -7.52 13.76
C PRO A 40 1.17 -9.04 13.83
N LEU A 41 2.06 -9.67 13.06
CA LEU A 41 2.21 -11.14 13.05
C LEU A 41 2.69 -11.66 14.41
N GLN A 42 2.43 -12.92 14.70
CA GLN A 42 2.93 -13.59 15.90
C GLN A 42 4.37 -14.09 15.69
N GLU A 43 4.70 -14.48 14.45
CA GLU A 43 6.02 -14.97 14.07
C GLU A 43 6.77 -13.91 13.24
N PRO A 44 8.10 -13.86 13.33
CA PRO A 44 8.90 -12.94 12.55
C PRO A 44 8.89 -13.32 11.06
N VAL A 45 8.94 -12.32 10.21
CA VAL A 45 9.15 -12.51 8.78
C VAL A 45 10.64 -12.45 8.49
N GLU A 46 11.16 -13.48 7.89
CA GLU A 46 12.55 -13.55 7.46
C GLU A 46 12.70 -13.00 6.03
N THR A 47 13.81 -12.33 5.79
CA THR A 47 14.15 -11.87 4.44
C THR A 47 14.64 -13.05 3.60
N PRO A 48 14.35 -13.07 2.28
CA PRO A 48 14.86 -14.12 1.39
C PRO A 48 16.39 -14.23 1.43
N GLU A 49 16.91 -15.46 1.39
CA GLU A 49 18.36 -15.73 1.40
C GLU A 49 19.14 -15.08 0.25
N TRP A 50 18.46 -14.78 -0.85
CA TRP A 50 19.08 -14.14 -2.01
C TRP A 50 19.24 -12.62 -1.86
N PHE A 51 18.69 -12.00 -0.79
CA PHE A 51 19.00 -10.60 -0.48
C PHE A 51 20.50 -10.50 -0.16
N LYS A 52 21.08 -9.36 -0.54
CA LYS A 52 22.52 -9.14 -0.32
C LYS A 52 22.83 -9.16 1.18
N LEU A 53 23.79 -10.02 1.56
CA LEU A 53 24.43 -9.94 2.86
C LEU A 53 25.31 -8.69 2.88
N SER A 54 24.84 -7.64 3.53
CA SER A 54 25.50 -6.34 3.58
C SER A 54 25.96 -6.00 5.01
N PHE A 55 27.11 -5.34 5.11
CA PHE A 55 27.55 -4.66 6.32
C PHE A 55 26.91 -3.28 6.49
N LEU A 56 25.99 -2.93 5.57
CA LEU A 56 25.22 -1.67 5.52
C LEU A 56 26.09 -0.44 5.23
N ASP A 57 27.17 -0.59 4.48
CA ASP A 57 27.79 0.48 3.74
C ASP A 57 27.14 0.55 2.35
N LEU A 58 26.22 1.50 2.19
CA LEU A 58 25.38 1.54 0.99
C LEU A 58 26.13 2.01 -0.25
N HIS A 59 27.21 2.79 -0.06
CA HIS A 59 28.05 3.20 -1.17
C HIS A 59 28.88 2.02 -1.71
N ASP A 60 29.44 1.21 -0.80
CA ASP A 60 30.19 0.00 -1.17
C ASP A 60 29.22 -1.03 -1.79
N ASP A 61 28.04 -1.24 -1.22
CA ASP A 61 27.00 -2.13 -1.76
C ASP A 61 26.60 -1.74 -3.20
N LEU A 62 26.45 -0.44 -3.48
CA LEU A 62 26.17 0.05 -4.82
C LEU A 62 27.35 -0.19 -5.77
N THR A 63 28.57 0.08 -5.33
CA THR A 63 29.80 -0.14 -6.12
C THR A 63 29.92 -1.60 -6.54
N GLU A 64 29.69 -2.53 -5.61
CA GLU A 64 29.69 -3.96 -5.89
C GLU A 64 28.59 -4.38 -6.88
N ALA A 65 27.36 -3.85 -6.70
CA ALA A 65 26.26 -4.10 -7.63
C ALA A 65 26.58 -3.65 -9.05
N LEU A 66 27.17 -2.45 -9.21
CA LEU A 66 27.57 -1.92 -10.52
C LEU A 66 28.71 -2.72 -11.14
N ALA A 67 29.70 -3.15 -10.33
CA ALA A 67 30.79 -4.02 -10.79
C ALA A 67 30.28 -5.38 -11.29
N ALA A 68 29.17 -5.88 -10.70
CA ALA A 68 28.46 -7.08 -11.16
C ALA A 68 27.55 -6.84 -12.38
N GLY A 69 27.55 -5.64 -12.97
CA GLY A 69 26.75 -5.29 -14.16
C GLY A 69 25.29 -4.97 -13.87
N LYS A 70 24.91 -4.80 -12.62
CA LYS A 70 23.55 -4.43 -12.22
C LYS A 70 23.26 -2.95 -12.47
N ARG A 71 21.99 -2.55 -12.37
CA ARG A 71 21.51 -1.19 -12.65
C ARG A 71 21.60 -0.25 -11.45
N GLY A 72 21.67 -0.81 -10.24
CA GLY A 72 21.69 -0.03 -9.01
C GLY A 72 21.38 -0.87 -7.78
N LEU A 73 20.98 -0.20 -6.72
CA LEU A 73 20.67 -0.78 -5.42
C LEU A 73 19.18 -0.59 -5.10
N LEU A 74 18.56 -1.63 -4.54
CA LEU A 74 17.20 -1.60 -4.01
C LEU A 74 17.24 -1.74 -2.49
N LEU A 75 16.90 -0.69 -1.76
CA LEU A 75 16.74 -0.76 -0.30
C LEU A 75 15.32 -1.21 0.04
N TYR A 76 15.21 -2.30 0.80
CA TYR A 76 13.97 -2.79 1.38
C TYR A 76 13.90 -2.42 2.85
N PHE A 77 12.99 -1.53 3.21
CA PHE A 77 12.70 -1.16 4.59
C PHE A 77 11.54 -2.00 5.12
N GLY A 78 11.84 -2.91 6.03
CA GLY A 78 10.87 -3.85 6.60
C GLY A 78 10.81 -3.83 8.12
N GLN A 79 10.04 -4.74 8.67
CA GLN A 79 9.93 -5.05 10.11
C GLN A 79 9.60 -6.54 10.27
N LYS A 80 10.07 -7.15 11.36
CA LYS A 80 9.89 -8.59 11.64
C LYS A 80 8.43 -9.04 11.73
N TYR A 81 7.53 -8.25 12.27
CA TYR A 81 6.12 -8.64 12.51
C TYR A 81 5.15 -7.87 11.62
N CYS A 82 5.53 -7.65 10.36
CA CYS A 82 4.80 -6.81 9.42
C CYS A 82 4.02 -7.68 8.41
N PRO A 83 2.69 -7.74 8.44
CA PRO A 83 1.90 -8.53 7.50
C PRO A 83 2.06 -8.08 6.05
N TYR A 84 2.18 -6.78 5.80
CA TYR A 84 2.43 -6.25 4.46
C TYR A 84 3.84 -6.58 3.94
N CYS A 85 4.82 -6.70 4.85
CA CYS A 85 6.17 -7.15 4.49
C CYS A 85 6.13 -8.63 4.09
N LYS A 86 5.42 -9.45 4.87
CA LYS A 86 5.18 -10.86 4.53
C LYS A 86 4.55 -10.97 3.14
N ALA A 87 3.48 -10.21 2.89
CA ALA A 87 2.80 -10.21 1.60
C ALA A 87 3.74 -9.84 0.44
N LEU A 88 4.59 -8.80 0.58
CA LEU A 88 5.59 -8.46 -0.44
C LEU A 88 6.57 -9.61 -0.68
N LEU A 89 7.10 -10.21 0.39
CA LEU A 89 8.12 -11.24 0.27
C LEU A 89 7.56 -12.54 -0.31
N GLU A 90 6.31 -12.90 0.00
CA GLU A 90 5.66 -14.12 -0.47
C GLU A 90 4.95 -13.95 -1.82
N ASN A 91 4.18 -12.86 -2.01
CA ASN A 91 3.36 -12.69 -3.21
C ASN A 91 4.12 -12.05 -4.37
N ASP A 92 5.09 -11.18 -4.11
CA ASP A 92 5.86 -10.48 -5.13
C ASP A 92 7.23 -11.13 -5.31
N PHE A 93 8.08 -11.10 -4.29
CA PHE A 93 9.38 -11.77 -4.34
C PHE A 93 9.30 -13.31 -4.30
N GLY A 94 8.16 -13.90 -3.97
CA GLY A 94 7.89 -15.32 -4.14
C GLY A 94 7.65 -15.74 -5.60
N LYS A 95 7.36 -14.79 -6.51
CA LYS A 95 7.22 -15.07 -7.95
C LYS A 95 8.57 -15.17 -8.62
N GLN A 96 8.81 -16.32 -9.25
CA GLN A 96 10.13 -16.63 -9.86
C GLN A 96 10.56 -15.59 -10.90
N ASP A 97 9.65 -15.09 -11.73
CA ASP A 97 9.93 -14.10 -12.76
C ASP A 97 10.30 -12.74 -12.15
N ILE A 98 9.60 -12.29 -11.10
CA ILE A 98 9.92 -11.04 -10.38
C ILE A 98 11.26 -11.17 -9.68
N THR A 99 11.49 -12.27 -8.97
CA THR A 99 12.75 -12.52 -8.27
C THR A 99 13.94 -12.61 -9.23
N ALA A 100 13.82 -13.36 -10.32
CA ALA A 100 14.86 -13.47 -11.32
C ALA A 100 15.19 -12.10 -11.95
N TYR A 101 14.16 -11.31 -12.29
CA TYR A 101 14.35 -9.98 -12.83
C TYR A 101 15.01 -9.03 -11.83
N THR A 102 14.57 -9.06 -10.58
CA THR A 102 15.14 -8.22 -9.51
C THR A 102 16.63 -8.53 -9.32
N ARG A 103 16.98 -9.80 -9.16
CA ARG A 103 18.37 -10.25 -8.97
C ARG A 103 19.28 -9.93 -10.15
N HIS A 104 18.72 -9.91 -11.35
CA HIS A 104 19.48 -9.55 -12.56
C HIS A 104 19.83 -8.05 -12.60
N HIS A 105 18.93 -7.20 -12.11
CA HIS A 105 19.09 -5.75 -12.26
C HIS A 105 19.52 -5.03 -10.98
N PHE A 106 19.28 -5.60 -9.79
CA PHE A 106 19.53 -4.91 -8.52
C PHE A 106 20.16 -5.85 -7.49
N ASP A 107 21.02 -5.31 -6.63
CA ASP A 107 21.24 -5.88 -5.31
C ASP A 107 20.16 -5.36 -4.36
N VAL A 108 19.59 -6.25 -3.52
CA VAL A 108 18.56 -5.88 -2.57
C VAL A 108 19.16 -5.93 -1.16
N VAL A 109 19.16 -4.78 -0.48
CA VAL A 109 19.66 -4.64 0.90
C VAL A 109 18.48 -4.41 1.84
N ALA A 110 18.40 -5.23 2.91
CA ALA A 110 17.34 -5.13 3.90
C ALA A 110 17.74 -4.23 5.08
N ILE A 111 16.87 -3.26 5.38
CA ILE A 111 16.94 -2.33 6.51
C ILE A 111 15.76 -2.61 7.45
N ASP A 112 16.05 -2.96 8.72
CA ASP A 112 15.02 -3.06 9.73
C ASP A 112 14.67 -1.67 10.28
N THR A 113 13.45 -1.18 10.03
CA THR A 113 13.01 0.14 10.52
C THR A 113 12.96 0.26 12.05
N ARG A 114 13.25 -0.81 12.76
CA ARG A 114 13.39 -0.89 14.23
C ARG A 114 14.77 -1.37 14.68
N GLY A 115 15.66 -1.63 13.72
CA GLY A 115 16.99 -2.16 13.95
C GLY A 115 17.96 -1.16 14.55
N ASN A 116 19.08 -1.68 15.04
CA ASN A 116 20.14 -0.90 15.69
C ASN A 116 21.51 -1.07 15.00
N ARG A 117 21.59 -1.85 13.89
CA ARG A 117 22.83 -1.93 13.12
C ARG A 117 23.19 -0.54 12.60
N LEU A 118 24.46 -0.24 12.47
CA LEU A 118 24.92 1.01 11.86
C LEU A 118 24.77 0.90 10.34
N VAL A 119 24.26 1.97 9.74
CA VAL A 119 24.16 2.16 8.29
C VAL A 119 25.03 3.34 7.92
N THR A 120 25.94 3.14 7.00
CA THR A 120 26.65 4.21 6.28
C THR A 120 25.85 4.51 5.03
N ASP A 121 25.27 5.70 4.91
CA ASP A 121 24.46 6.09 3.75
C ASP A 121 25.32 6.44 2.53
N MET A 122 24.67 6.87 1.43
CA MET A 122 25.35 7.22 0.17
C MET A 122 26.30 8.42 0.32
N ASP A 123 26.11 9.26 1.33
CA ASP A 123 26.92 10.45 1.60
C ASP A 123 27.98 10.18 2.69
N GLY A 124 28.08 8.97 3.19
CA GLY A 124 29.02 8.56 4.25
C GLY A 124 28.53 8.89 5.69
N THR A 125 27.28 9.30 5.86
CA THR A 125 26.69 9.55 7.19
C THR A 125 26.35 8.23 7.87
N ILE A 126 26.81 8.07 9.13
CA ILE A 126 26.59 6.85 9.91
C ILE A 126 25.46 7.06 10.90
N THR A 127 24.41 6.25 10.80
CA THR A 127 23.26 6.26 11.72
C THR A 127 22.75 4.85 12.00
N ALA A 128 21.99 4.67 13.08
CA ALA A 128 21.31 3.39 13.31
C ALA A 128 20.17 3.19 12.31
N GLU A 129 19.89 1.94 11.89
CA GLU A 129 18.83 1.59 10.95
C GLU A 129 17.48 2.29 11.22
N ALA A 130 17.07 2.32 12.51
CA ALA A 130 15.82 2.97 12.90
C ALA A 130 15.85 4.50 12.72
N GLN A 131 17.02 5.15 12.82
CA GLN A 131 17.18 6.57 12.51
C GLN A 131 17.25 6.76 11.01
N PHE A 132 18.04 5.97 10.31
CA PHE A 132 18.15 5.98 8.86
C PHE A 132 16.78 5.85 8.18
N ALA A 133 15.92 4.91 8.67
CA ALA A 133 14.55 4.79 8.18
C ALA A 133 13.68 6.05 8.37
N VAL A 134 13.93 6.82 9.45
CA VAL A 134 13.26 8.12 9.66
C VAL A 134 13.77 9.16 8.69
N ASP A 135 15.09 9.25 8.51
CA ASP A 135 15.75 10.22 7.62
C ASP A 135 15.33 9.96 6.16
N GLN A 136 15.21 8.70 5.78
CA GLN A 136 14.69 8.26 4.49
C GLN A 136 13.14 8.35 4.36
N LYS A 137 12.44 8.83 5.39
CA LYS A 137 10.97 8.95 5.42
C LYS A 137 10.24 7.62 5.16
N ALA A 138 10.85 6.48 5.51
CA ALA A 138 10.24 5.16 5.41
C ALA A 138 9.21 4.95 6.55
N SER A 139 8.16 5.76 6.55
CA SER A 139 7.13 5.79 7.60
C SER A 139 6.18 4.61 7.58
N LEU A 140 6.05 3.93 6.45
CA LEU A 140 5.27 2.71 6.28
C LEU A 140 6.18 1.56 5.87
N THR A 141 5.80 0.35 6.23
CA THR A 141 6.51 -0.87 5.80
C THR A 141 5.56 -1.79 5.04
N PRO A 142 6.05 -2.42 3.95
CA PRO A 142 7.36 -2.22 3.36
C PRO A 142 7.52 -0.83 2.73
N THR A 143 8.75 -0.33 2.60
CA THR A 143 9.12 0.75 1.69
C THR A 143 10.30 0.27 0.86
N LEU A 144 10.26 0.53 -0.42
CA LEU A 144 11.30 0.18 -1.38
C LEU A 144 11.86 1.46 -1.97
N ILE A 145 13.18 1.64 -1.91
CA ILE A 145 13.88 2.81 -2.47
C ILE A 145 14.91 2.34 -3.48
N PHE A 146 14.83 2.88 -4.69
CA PHE A 146 15.73 2.54 -5.79
C PHE A 146 16.79 3.63 -5.97
N TYR A 147 18.05 3.23 -5.94
CA TYR A 147 19.19 4.05 -6.26
C TYR A 147 19.78 3.66 -7.60
N ASP A 148 20.08 4.66 -8.45
CA ASP A 148 20.70 4.46 -9.76
C ASP A 148 22.25 4.37 -9.67
N ASP A 149 22.87 4.25 -10.84
CA ASP A 149 24.34 4.20 -11.01
C ASP A 149 25.08 5.47 -10.57
N SER A 150 24.36 6.52 -10.19
CA SER A 150 24.90 7.79 -9.69
C SER A 150 24.62 8.01 -8.20
N ALA A 151 24.31 6.94 -7.46
CA ALA A 151 23.95 6.96 -6.04
C ALA A 151 22.74 7.87 -5.71
N ARG A 152 21.87 8.15 -6.70
CA ARG A 152 20.69 8.98 -6.50
C ARG A 152 19.45 8.14 -6.34
N GLU A 153 18.61 8.49 -5.37
CA GLU A 153 17.25 7.97 -5.34
C GLU A 153 16.49 8.40 -6.59
N VAL A 154 16.00 7.44 -7.35
CA VAL A 154 15.27 7.68 -8.60
C VAL A 154 13.82 7.28 -8.53
N PHE A 155 13.47 6.39 -7.61
CA PHE A 155 12.10 5.96 -7.41
C PHE A 155 11.89 5.36 -6.01
N ARG A 156 10.65 5.42 -5.51
CA ARG A 156 10.24 4.70 -4.30
C ARG A 156 8.82 4.18 -4.37
N LEU A 157 8.60 3.01 -3.78
CA LEU A 157 7.29 2.48 -3.45
C LEU A 157 7.09 2.49 -1.94
N VAL A 158 5.97 3.03 -1.48
CA VAL A 158 5.66 3.13 -0.05
C VAL A 158 4.41 2.31 0.27
N GLY A 159 4.56 1.26 1.05
CA GLY A 159 3.54 0.27 1.34
C GLY A 159 3.55 -0.90 0.34
N TYR A 160 2.59 -1.79 0.48
CA TYR A 160 2.43 -2.93 -0.42
C TYR A 160 1.70 -2.50 -1.70
N HIS A 161 2.22 -2.91 -2.82
CA HIS A 161 1.62 -2.78 -4.15
C HIS A 161 1.44 -4.16 -4.77
N PRO A 162 0.39 -4.39 -5.56
CA PRO A 162 0.20 -5.69 -6.23
C PRO A 162 1.37 -6.06 -7.15
N PRO A 163 1.58 -7.37 -7.41
CA PRO A 163 2.75 -7.85 -8.18
C PRO A 163 2.95 -7.16 -9.52
N TYR A 164 1.88 -6.84 -10.25
CA TYR A 164 1.99 -6.18 -11.55
C TYR A 164 2.55 -4.75 -11.43
N GLN A 165 2.17 -3.99 -10.40
CA GLN A 165 2.71 -2.65 -10.15
C GLN A 165 4.15 -2.71 -9.64
N PHE A 166 4.46 -3.69 -8.78
CA PHE A 166 5.82 -3.90 -8.32
C PHE A 166 6.73 -4.29 -9.49
N ARG A 167 6.28 -5.20 -10.38
CA ARG A 167 7.03 -5.55 -11.59
C ARG A 167 7.24 -4.33 -12.49
N ALA A 168 6.20 -3.53 -12.71
CA ALA A 168 6.30 -2.29 -13.48
C ALA A 168 7.30 -1.29 -12.87
N ALA A 169 7.39 -1.20 -11.55
CA ALA A 169 8.37 -0.35 -10.87
C ALA A 169 9.81 -0.83 -11.10
N LEU A 170 10.04 -2.15 -11.06
CA LEU A 170 11.35 -2.73 -11.37
C LEU A 170 11.78 -2.40 -12.82
N GLU A 171 10.88 -2.58 -13.79
CA GLU A 171 11.14 -2.27 -15.20
C GLU A 171 11.34 -0.77 -15.44
N TYR A 172 10.49 0.07 -14.82
CA TYR A 172 10.59 1.52 -14.90
C TYR A 172 11.99 2.04 -14.49
N VAL A 173 12.56 1.44 -13.45
CA VAL A 173 13.90 1.83 -12.97
C VAL A 173 14.99 1.17 -13.80
N ALA A 174 14.92 -0.15 -14.05
CA ALA A 174 15.95 -0.90 -14.76
C ALA A 174 16.17 -0.38 -16.19
N ASP A 175 15.08 0.01 -16.87
CA ASP A 175 15.11 0.54 -18.24
C ASP A 175 15.24 2.09 -18.27
N ARG A 176 15.40 2.70 -17.09
CA ARG A 176 15.64 4.15 -16.92
C ARG A 176 14.50 5.05 -17.43
N HIS A 177 13.26 4.55 -17.46
CA HIS A 177 12.10 5.34 -17.87
C HIS A 177 11.89 6.59 -16.99
N TYR A 178 12.37 6.58 -15.73
CA TYR A 178 12.34 7.73 -14.82
C TYR A 178 13.05 8.97 -15.36
N ARG A 179 13.89 8.83 -16.40
CA ARG A 179 14.57 9.96 -17.05
C ARG A 179 13.69 10.70 -18.05
N THR A 180 12.64 10.07 -18.56
CA THR A 180 11.83 10.57 -19.67
C THR A 180 10.36 10.76 -19.32
N GLU A 181 9.83 10.02 -18.36
CA GLU A 181 8.43 10.07 -18.00
C GLU A 181 8.20 9.79 -16.50
N THR A 182 7.02 10.17 -15.98
CA THR A 182 6.62 9.82 -14.60
C THR A 182 6.12 8.39 -14.54
N PHE A 183 6.22 7.75 -13.37
CA PHE A 183 5.70 6.38 -13.17
C PHE A 183 4.20 6.27 -13.45
N ARG A 184 3.43 7.34 -13.18
CA ARG A 184 2.01 7.42 -13.56
C ARG A 184 1.80 7.25 -15.07
N HIS A 185 2.59 7.95 -15.89
CA HIS A 185 2.50 7.84 -17.35
C HIS A 185 2.96 6.46 -17.84
N TYR A 186 4.02 5.93 -17.23
CA TYR A 186 4.51 4.59 -17.54
C TYR A 186 3.44 3.52 -17.28
N LEU A 187 2.81 3.53 -16.09
CA LEU A 187 1.71 2.60 -15.76
C LEU A 187 0.52 2.76 -16.69
N ALA A 188 0.09 3.98 -16.98
CA ALA A 188 -1.05 4.23 -17.85
C ALA A 188 -0.85 3.65 -19.26
N ARG A 189 0.40 3.60 -19.75
CA ARG A 189 0.71 2.93 -21.03
C ARG A 189 0.69 1.40 -20.90
N ALA A 190 1.18 0.86 -19.77
CA ALA A 190 1.27 -0.57 -19.53
C ALA A 190 -0.10 -1.21 -19.25
N GLU A 191 -0.98 -0.48 -18.57
CA GLU A 191 -2.33 -0.95 -18.23
C GLU A 191 -3.31 -0.86 -19.41
N GLY A 192 -2.89 -0.27 -20.54
CA GLY A 192 -3.75 0.04 -21.66
C GLY A 192 -4.75 1.15 -21.33
N ALA A 193 -5.66 1.45 -22.27
CA ALA A 193 -6.75 2.39 -22.01
C ALA A 193 -7.75 1.69 -21.07
N LEU A 194 -7.51 1.75 -19.76
CA LEU A 194 -8.51 1.40 -18.77
C LEU A 194 -9.76 2.24 -19.10
N HIS A 195 -10.93 1.61 -19.15
CA HIS A 195 -12.22 2.30 -19.29
C HIS A 195 -12.50 3.11 -18.00
N LEU A 196 -11.67 4.13 -17.76
CA LEU A 196 -11.75 5.00 -16.56
C LEU A 196 -13.00 5.89 -16.56
N ASP A 197 -13.69 5.96 -17.71
CA ASP A 197 -14.92 6.72 -17.87
C ASP A 197 -16.18 5.94 -17.49
N GLU A 198 -16.08 4.61 -17.33
CA GLU A 198 -17.20 3.74 -16.98
C GLU A 198 -17.28 3.51 -15.46
N GLY A 199 -18.51 3.34 -14.93
CA GLY A 199 -18.76 3.09 -13.53
C GLY A 199 -18.90 4.35 -12.68
N THR A 200 -19.03 4.16 -11.38
CA THR A 200 -19.17 5.21 -10.36
C THR A 200 -18.16 5.00 -9.24
N LEU A 201 -17.83 6.07 -8.51
CA LEU A 201 -17.08 5.95 -7.27
C LEU A 201 -17.94 5.32 -6.18
N ASN A 202 -17.32 4.64 -5.23
CA ASN A 202 -18.00 4.17 -4.03
C ASN A 202 -18.46 5.38 -3.20
N HIS A 203 -19.73 5.45 -2.84
CA HIS A 203 -20.27 6.56 -2.07
C HIS A 203 -20.37 6.23 -0.58
N ARG A 204 -20.17 7.24 0.29
CA ARG A 204 -20.43 7.19 1.74
C ARG A 204 -20.88 8.56 2.25
N ASP A 205 -21.76 8.57 3.21
CA ASP A 205 -22.40 9.78 3.78
C ASP A 205 -21.45 10.69 4.56
N PHE A 206 -20.24 10.21 4.88
CA PHE A 206 -19.26 11.03 5.60
C PHE A 206 -18.45 11.95 4.69
N PHE A 207 -18.53 11.81 3.39
CA PHE A 207 -17.87 12.71 2.44
C PHE A 207 -18.62 14.02 2.28
N SER A 208 -17.88 15.11 2.27
CA SER A 208 -18.42 16.43 1.95
C SER A 208 -18.82 16.52 0.48
N ALA A 209 -20.00 17.05 0.22
CA ALA A 209 -20.47 17.29 -1.14
C ALA A 209 -19.66 18.42 -1.82
N PRO A 210 -19.53 18.42 -3.16
CA PRO A 210 -18.99 19.55 -3.90
C PRO A 210 -19.84 20.82 -3.71
N PRO A 211 -19.26 22.04 -3.93
CA PRO A 211 -17.92 22.30 -4.40
C PRO A 211 -16.84 22.13 -3.32
N HIS A 212 -15.66 21.56 -3.70
CA HIS A 212 -14.61 21.27 -2.76
C HIS A 212 -13.67 22.47 -2.55
N MET A 213 -14.01 23.28 -1.54
CA MET A 213 -13.24 24.46 -1.11
C MET A 213 -12.41 24.09 0.13
N LEU A 214 -11.18 23.57 -0.08
CA LEU A 214 -10.37 22.98 0.97
C LEU A 214 -9.30 23.94 1.53
N ASP A 215 -9.35 25.22 1.16
CA ASP A 215 -8.37 26.23 1.55
C ASP A 215 -8.25 26.38 3.08
N ARG A 216 -7.02 26.23 3.58
CA ARG A 216 -6.63 26.37 4.99
C ARG A 216 -5.44 27.31 5.16
N SER A 217 -5.06 27.99 4.07
CA SER A 217 -3.87 28.85 4.05
C SER A 217 -4.04 30.12 4.87
N HIS A 218 -5.28 30.64 4.96
CA HIS A 218 -5.58 31.86 5.70
C HIS A 218 -6.18 31.59 7.08
N PHE A 219 -7.01 30.55 7.20
CA PHE A 219 -7.67 30.18 8.44
C PHE A 219 -7.54 28.70 8.72
N ARG A 220 -7.12 28.37 9.92
CA ARG A 220 -7.07 26.98 10.36
C ARG A 220 -8.49 26.40 10.45
N ALA A 221 -8.67 25.21 9.95
CA ALA A 221 -9.89 24.45 10.15
C ALA A 221 -9.98 23.88 11.58
N GLN A 222 -11.16 23.49 11.99
CA GLN A 222 -11.38 22.85 13.30
C GLN A 222 -10.97 21.39 13.33
N ARG A 223 -10.98 20.73 12.17
CA ARG A 223 -10.68 19.30 12.00
C ARG A 223 -9.55 19.10 11.00
N PRO A 224 -8.75 18.05 11.15
CA PRO A 224 -7.86 17.63 10.09
C PRO A 224 -8.65 17.20 8.86
N LEU A 225 -8.01 17.22 7.68
CA LEU A 225 -8.62 16.83 6.42
C LEU A 225 -8.06 15.47 5.97
N VAL A 226 -8.91 14.65 5.38
CA VAL A 226 -8.50 13.50 4.57
C VAL A 226 -9.10 13.59 3.18
N VAL A 227 -8.26 13.49 2.16
CA VAL A 227 -8.67 13.45 0.76
C VAL A 227 -8.44 12.05 0.22
N PHE A 228 -9.52 11.44 -0.25
CA PHE A 228 -9.52 10.15 -0.94
C PHE A 228 -9.43 10.43 -2.44
N PHE A 229 -8.28 10.12 -3.04
CA PHE A 229 -8.14 10.10 -4.48
C PHE A 229 -8.42 8.68 -4.96
N GLU A 230 -9.50 8.53 -5.68
CA GLU A 230 -10.00 7.25 -6.16
C GLU A 230 -10.16 7.27 -7.69
N GLN A 231 -10.54 6.15 -8.25
CA GLN A 231 -10.92 6.01 -9.65
C GLN A 231 -12.11 5.06 -9.78
N ARG A 232 -12.79 5.11 -10.90
CA ARG A 232 -13.84 4.16 -11.24
C ARG A 232 -13.21 2.80 -11.54
N ASN A 233 -13.99 1.71 -11.46
CA ASN A 233 -13.52 0.34 -11.70
C ASN A 233 -12.25 -0.02 -10.92
N CYS A 234 -12.25 0.27 -9.61
CA CYS A 234 -11.10 0.16 -8.75
C CYS A 234 -11.27 -0.96 -7.71
N HIS A 235 -10.74 -2.14 -7.99
CA HIS A 235 -10.81 -3.27 -7.06
C HIS A 235 -10.20 -2.95 -5.68
N ALA A 236 -9.07 -2.26 -5.63
CA ALA A 236 -8.47 -1.86 -4.35
C ALA A 236 -9.33 -0.85 -3.58
N CYS A 237 -10.11 0.00 -4.29
CA CYS A 237 -11.12 0.86 -3.65
C CYS A 237 -12.23 -0.02 -3.06
N ASP A 238 -12.73 -1.01 -3.79
CA ASP A 238 -13.79 -1.92 -3.30
C ASP A 238 -13.33 -2.67 -2.05
N VAL A 239 -12.08 -3.14 -2.01
CA VAL A 239 -11.48 -3.75 -0.82
C VAL A 239 -11.47 -2.80 0.36
N LEU A 240 -11.07 -1.54 0.16
CA LEU A 240 -11.08 -0.50 1.20
C LEU A 240 -12.50 -0.29 1.76
N TYR A 241 -13.51 -0.23 0.88
CA TYR A 241 -14.90 0.01 1.29
C TYR A 241 -15.58 -1.20 1.92
N ALA A 242 -15.33 -2.40 1.40
CA ALA A 242 -15.88 -3.64 1.95
C ALA A 242 -15.23 -4.06 3.28
N GLY A 243 -13.95 -3.74 3.46
CA GLY A 243 -13.17 -4.05 4.66
C GLY A 243 -13.12 -2.86 5.64
N PRO A 244 -12.05 -2.04 5.62
CA PRO A 244 -11.82 -0.99 6.60
C PRO A 244 -12.96 0.01 6.78
N LEU A 245 -13.61 0.45 5.68
CA LEU A 245 -14.68 1.46 5.70
C LEU A 245 -16.08 0.88 5.95
N SER A 246 -16.22 -0.42 6.13
CA SER A 246 -17.45 -1.03 6.66
C SER A 246 -17.47 -1.06 8.20
N ASN A 247 -16.31 -0.87 8.83
CA ASN A 247 -16.16 -1.02 10.27
C ASN A 247 -16.59 0.23 11.04
N ALA A 248 -17.50 0.08 12.01
CA ALA A 248 -18.03 1.18 12.81
C ALA A 248 -16.96 1.96 13.61
N ALA A 249 -15.89 1.29 14.07
CA ALA A 249 -14.82 1.97 14.80
C ALA A 249 -13.98 2.85 13.87
N THR A 250 -13.71 2.42 12.65
CA THR A 250 -13.04 3.22 11.62
C THR A 250 -13.90 4.44 11.25
N LEU A 251 -15.19 4.24 11.02
CA LEU A 251 -16.11 5.33 10.69
C LEU A 251 -16.22 6.37 11.81
N ARG A 252 -16.22 5.93 13.09
CA ARG A 252 -16.17 6.87 14.23
C ARG A 252 -14.92 7.75 14.23
N LEU A 253 -13.77 7.21 13.84
CA LEU A 253 -12.54 7.99 13.70
C LEU A 253 -12.60 8.94 12.51
N LEU A 254 -13.09 8.48 11.35
CA LEU A 254 -13.21 9.28 10.13
C LEU A 254 -14.14 10.48 10.29
N ARG A 255 -15.24 10.34 11.03
CA ARG A 255 -16.15 11.47 11.34
C ARG A 255 -15.51 12.63 12.11
N ARG A 256 -14.29 12.45 12.60
CA ARG A 256 -13.48 13.50 13.24
C ARG A 256 -12.59 14.26 12.24
N PHE A 257 -12.66 13.90 10.96
CA PHE A 257 -12.00 14.58 9.85
C PHE A 257 -13.04 15.29 8.98
N ASP A 258 -12.62 16.32 8.28
CA ASP A 258 -13.26 16.72 7.06
C ASP A 258 -12.82 15.72 6.00
N ALA A 259 -13.74 14.98 5.41
CA ALA A 259 -13.42 13.92 4.45
C ALA A 259 -13.95 14.30 3.06
N VAL A 260 -13.09 14.18 2.05
CA VAL A 260 -13.40 14.51 0.67
C VAL A 260 -13.01 13.34 -0.24
N GLN A 261 -13.88 13.04 -1.20
CA GLN A 261 -13.64 12.04 -2.24
C GLN A 261 -13.46 12.76 -3.59
N LEU A 262 -12.41 12.41 -4.31
CA LEU A 262 -12.11 12.98 -5.63
C LEU A 262 -11.81 11.84 -6.62
N ASP A 263 -12.43 11.89 -7.79
CA ASP A 263 -11.99 11.07 -8.92
C ASP A 263 -10.70 11.67 -9.48
N MET A 264 -9.58 10.93 -9.32
CA MET A 264 -8.26 11.40 -9.73
C MET A 264 -8.09 11.58 -11.25
N TRP A 265 -9.12 11.24 -12.02
CA TRP A 265 -9.17 11.40 -13.48
C TRP A 265 -10.18 12.45 -13.94
N SER A 266 -10.98 13.03 -13.03
CA SER A 266 -11.99 14.02 -13.36
C SER A 266 -11.44 15.45 -13.44
N ASP A 267 -12.12 16.28 -14.21
CA ASP A 267 -11.87 17.72 -14.28
C ASP A 267 -12.74 18.52 -13.29
N GLU A 268 -13.27 17.84 -12.25
CA GLU A 268 -14.01 18.46 -11.18
C GLU A 268 -13.18 19.58 -10.51
N PRO A 269 -13.73 20.81 -10.39
CA PRO A 269 -13.02 21.92 -9.77
C PRO A 269 -12.78 21.70 -8.28
N VAL A 270 -11.58 22.01 -7.82
CA VAL A 270 -11.20 21.94 -6.41
C VAL A 270 -10.28 23.10 -6.03
N VAL A 271 -10.45 23.62 -4.81
CA VAL A 271 -9.47 24.51 -4.17
C VAL A 271 -8.68 23.68 -3.17
N THR A 272 -7.36 23.56 -3.37
CA THR A 272 -6.49 22.74 -2.53
C THR A 272 -6.34 23.32 -1.12
N PRO A 273 -5.82 22.56 -0.12
CA PRO A 273 -5.55 23.09 1.22
C PRO A 273 -4.61 24.31 1.26
N ALA A 274 -3.78 24.47 0.23
CA ALA A 274 -2.89 25.64 0.06
C ALA A 274 -3.54 26.79 -0.76
N GLY A 275 -4.87 26.81 -0.91
CA GLY A 275 -5.62 27.87 -1.59
C GLY A 275 -5.53 27.87 -3.12
N ARG A 276 -4.90 26.86 -3.74
CA ARG A 276 -4.73 26.82 -5.20
C ARG A 276 -5.99 26.27 -5.87
N ARG A 277 -6.54 27.02 -6.83
CA ARG A 277 -7.62 26.55 -7.71
C ARG A 277 -7.06 25.62 -8.77
N THR A 278 -7.70 24.47 -8.98
CA THR A 278 -7.26 23.41 -9.90
C THR A 278 -8.42 22.45 -10.18
N THR A 279 -8.14 21.33 -10.88
CA THR A 279 -9.05 20.20 -11.00
C THR A 279 -8.51 18.99 -10.22
N ALA A 280 -9.36 18.03 -9.91
CA ALA A 280 -8.98 16.79 -9.23
C ALA A 280 -7.85 16.09 -9.99
N ARG A 281 -7.98 15.93 -11.33
CA ARG A 281 -6.95 15.37 -12.23
C ARG A 281 -5.62 16.12 -12.12
N ALA A 282 -5.65 17.43 -12.31
CA ALA A 282 -4.43 18.23 -12.30
C ALA A 282 -3.75 18.25 -10.92
N TRP A 283 -4.53 18.15 -9.85
CA TRP A 283 -3.97 18.03 -8.51
C TRP A 283 -3.34 16.65 -8.27
N ALA A 284 -4.03 15.57 -8.65
CA ALA A 284 -3.48 14.21 -8.58
C ALA A 284 -2.17 14.07 -9.37
N GLN A 285 -2.09 14.65 -10.59
CA GLN A 285 -0.88 14.67 -11.40
C GLN A 285 0.27 15.42 -10.71
N ARG A 286 -0.01 16.60 -10.15
CA ARG A 286 1.00 17.39 -9.42
C ARG A 286 1.52 16.67 -8.16
N LEU A 287 0.67 15.90 -7.50
CA LEU A 287 1.03 15.09 -6.35
C LEU A 287 1.75 13.78 -6.75
N GLY A 288 1.86 13.50 -8.04
CA GLY A 288 2.49 12.28 -8.57
C GLY A 288 1.72 11.01 -8.25
N LEU A 289 0.38 11.09 -8.07
CA LEU A 289 -0.42 9.93 -7.70
C LEU A 289 -0.55 8.95 -8.86
N TYR A 290 -0.24 7.70 -8.60
CA TYR A 290 -0.35 6.59 -9.55
C TYR A 290 -1.16 5.40 -9.01
N TYR A 291 -1.51 5.43 -7.73
CA TYR A 291 -2.26 4.36 -7.06
C TYR A 291 -3.63 4.87 -6.59
N ALA A 292 -4.67 4.08 -6.82
CA ALA A 292 -6.01 4.28 -6.28
C ALA A 292 -6.40 3.06 -5.42
N PRO A 293 -6.95 3.28 -4.21
CA PRO A 293 -7.18 4.57 -3.57
C PRO A 293 -5.91 5.16 -2.94
N THR A 294 -5.69 6.45 -3.07
CA THR A 294 -4.68 7.17 -2.29
C THR A 294 -5.38 8.09 -1.27
N LEU A 295 -5.05 7.93 0.00
CA LEU A 295 -5.56 8.76 1.09
C LEU A 295 -4.46 9.73 1.54
N ILE A 296 -4.73 11.04 1.48
CA ILE A 296 -3.79 12.06 1.95
C ILE A 296 -4.40 12.78 3.13
N PHE A 297 -3.66 12.80 4.21
CA PHE A 297 -4.05 13.43 5.47
C PHE A 297 -3.34 14.77 5.64
N TYR A 298 -4.11 15.80 5.90
CA TYR A 298 -3.64 17.15 6.18
C TYR A 298 -4.03 17.56 7.60
N ASP A 299 -3.18 18.34 8.25
CA ASP A 299 -3.55 18.95 9.53
C ASP A 299 -4.54 20.10 9.37
N GLU A 300 -4.90 20.72 10.48
CA GLU A 300 -5.86 21.84 10.50
C GLU A 300 -5.33 23.09 9.77
N SER A 301 -4.01 23.18 9.50
CA SER A 301 -3.38 24.27 8.74
C SER A 301 -3.17 23.95 7.25
N GLY A 302 -3.60 22.76 6.80
CA GLY A 302 -3.43 22.35 5.40
C GLY A 302 -2.06 21.77 5.07
N GLN A 303 -1.21 21.48 6.08
CA GLN A 303 0.06 20.80 5.87
C GLN A 303 -0.17 19.29 5.74
N GLU A 304 0.44 18.67 4.72
CA GLU A 304 0.39 17.21 4.56
C GLU A 304 1.13 16.53 5.72
N VAL A 305 0.43 15.62 6.39
CA VAL A 305 0.94 14.86 7.54
C VAL A 305 1.34 13.45 7.15
N MET A 306 0.50 12.81 6.33
CA MET A 306 0.64 11.40 5.99
C MET A 306 -0.04 11.10 4.67
N ARG A 307 0.51 10.13 3.94
CA ARG A 307 -0.07 9.62 2.69
C ARG A 307 -0.09 8.10 2.72
N LEU A 308 -1.22 7.53 2.33
CA LEU A 308 -1.41 6.10 2.08
C LEU A 308 -1.68 5.93 0.58
N ALA A 309 -0.65 5.61 -0.19
CA ALA A 309 -0.72 5.39 -1.64
C ALA A 309 -0.39 3.92 -1.96
N SER A 310 -1.07 2.99 -1.28
CA SER A 310 -0.82 1.55 -1.34
C SER A 310 -2.03 0.80 -0.81
N VAL A 311 -2.03 -0.51 -0.89
CA VAL A 311 -3.05 -1.35 -0.22
C VAL A 311 -3.09 -1.02 1.28
N VAL A 312 -4.28 -0.77 1.80
CA VAL A 312 -4.49 -0.42 3.21
C VAL A 312 -5.68 -1.20 3.78
N HIS A 313 -5.44 -1.81 4.95
CA HIS A 313 -6.44 -2.55 5.70
C HIS A 313 -6.74 -1.90 7.04
N PHE A 314 -7.61 -2.55 7.80
CA PHE A 314 -8.25 -2.07 9.00
C PHE A 314 -7.28 -1.53 10.07
N TYR A 315 -6.28 -2.32 10.47
CA TYR A 315 -5.38 -1.97 11.56
C TYR A 315 -4.46 -0.79 11.19
N ARG A 316 -3.95 -0.80 9.94
CA ARG A 316 -3.14 0.30 9.42
C ARG A 316 -3.93 1.59 9.32
N LEU A 317 -5.13 1.54 8.72
CA LEU A 317 -5.97 2.74 8.58
C LEU A 317 -6.33 3.35 9.93
N GLN A 318 -6.80 2.54 10.88
CA GLN A 318 -7.08 3.02 12.23
C GLN A 318 -5.84 3.60 12.93
N GLY A 319 -4.69 2.97 12.75
CA GLY A 319 -3.43 3.48 13.27
C GLY A 319 -3.11 4.88 12.75
N VAL A 320 -3.24 5.08 11.43
CA VAL A 320 -2.98 6.39 10.79
C VAL A 320 -4.01 7.43 11.23
N LEU A 321 -5.29 7.09 11.28
CA LEU A 321 -6.33 8.01 11.77
C LEU A 321 -6.03 8.48 13.20
N ARG A 322 -5.65 7.56 14.11
CA ARG A 322 -5.28 7.91 15.48
C ARG A 322 -4.00 8.73 15.54
N TYR A 323 -3.00 8.43 14.72
CA TYR A 323 -1.75 9.19 14.63
C TYR A 323 -1.98 10.65 14.27
N VAL A 324 -2.82 10.91 13.26
CA VAL A 324 -3.17 12.26 12.85
C VAL A 324 -3.98 12.97 13.92
N LEU A 325 -5.03 12.33 14.45
CA LEU A 325 -5.91 12.90 15.49
C LEU A 325 -5.20 13.21 16.80
N SER A 326 -4.22 12.38 17.19
CA SER A 326 -3.39 12.62 18.40
C SER A 326 -2.25 13.60 18.15
N LYS A 327 -2.07 14.09 16.93
CA LYS A 327 -0.93 14.92 16.51
C LYS A 327 0.41 14.24 16.77
N GLY A 328 0.45 12.90 16.71
CA GLY A 328 1.65 12.11 16.94
C GLY A 328 2.83 12.50 16.04
N TYR A 329 2.55 13.03 14.84
CA TYR A 329 3.54 13.54 13.91
C TYR A 329 4.37 14.70 14.45
N ARG A 330 3.84 15.47 15.42
CA ARG A 330 4.57 16.59 16.06
C ARG A 330 5.57 16.13 17.12
N GLN A 331 5.33 14.95 17.73
CA GLN A 331 6.09 14.49 18.89
C GLN A 331 7.11 13.40 18.56
N TYR A 332 6.80 12.53 17.58
CA TYR A 332 7.54 11.29 17.37
C TYR A 332 8.36 11.23 16.08
N GLY A 333 8.25 12.24 15.22
CA GLY A 333 8.99 12.34 13.96
C GLY A 333 8.61 11.30 12.90
N SER A 334 8.04 10.14 13.28
CA SER A 334 7.53 9.15 12.34
C SER A 334 6.36 8.33 12.91
N PHE A 335 5.53 7.79 11.99
CA PHE A 335 4.43 6.90 12.35
C PHE A 335 4.92 5.62 13.07
N GLN A 336 6.06 5.06 12.66
CA GLN A 336 6.60 3.85 13.29
C GLN A 336 7.08 4.11 14.73
N ARG A 337 7.69 5.25 15.00
CA ARG A 337 8.08 5.64 16.36
C ARG A 337 6.87 5.86 17.26
N TRP A 338 5.84 6.54 16.74
CA TRP A 338 4.58 6.72 17.44
C TRP A 338 3.92 5.37 17.75
N ARG A 339 3.83 4.45 16.79
CA ARG A 339 3.25 3.13 17.00
C ARG A 339 3.96 2.32 18.09
N ARG A 340 5.28 2.37 18.18
CA ARG A 340 6.03 1.71 19.27
C ARG A 340 5.59 2.20 20.63
N ARG A 341 5.46 3.50 20.80
CA ARG A 341 5.04 4.11 22.07
C ARG A 341 3.57 3.85 22.38
N ALA A 342 2.69 4.01 21.39
CA ALA A 342 1.26 3.76 21.55
C ALA A 342 0.95 2.29 21.84
N GLY A 343 1.65 1.33 21.20
CA GLY A 343 1.54 -0.10 21.49
C GLY A 343 2.06 -0.48 22.87
N ALA A 344 3.11 0.19 23.36
CA ALA A 344 3.60 -0.02 24.73
C ALA A 344 2.64 0.53 25.82
N SER A 345 1.73 1.43 25.44
CA SER A 345 0.75 2.05 26.35
C SER A 345 -0.66 1.45 26.24
N ALA A 346 -0.89 0.53 25.29
CA ALA A 346 -2.16 -0.17 25.17
C ALA A 346 -2.24 -1.26 26.25
N PRO A 347 -3.31 -1.35 27.05
CA PRO A 347 -3.51 -2.50 27.92
C PRO A 347 -3.52 -3.77 27.07
N ALA A 348 -2.91 -4.84 27.57
CA ALA A 348 -2.97 -6.15 26.95
C ALA A 348 -4.44 -6.50 26.65
N PRO A 349 -4.76 -7.13 25.49
CA PRO A 349 -6.10 -7.59 25.25
C PRO A 349 -6.51 -8.49 26.42
N ALA A 350 -7.63 -8.16 27.05
CA ALA A 350 -8.21 -9.01 28.08
C ALA A 350 -8.32 -10.42 27.46
N SER A 351 -7.62 -11.38 28.06
CA SER A 351 -7.76 -12.80 27.71
C SER A 351 -9.25 -13.12 27.77
N GLY A 352 -9.85 -13.39 26.60
CA GLY A 352 -11.26 -13.74 26.53
C GLY A 352 -11.56 -14.90 27.44
N ALA A 353 -12.43 -14.68 28.40
CA ALA A 353 -13.15 -15.75 29.03
C ALA A 353 -14.08 -16.30 27.93
N ASP A 354 -13.82 -17.53 27.53
CA ASP A 354 -14.79 -18.37 26.82
C ASP A 354 -16.03 -18.55 27.66
N PRO A 355 -17.22 -18.54 27.10
CA PRO A 355 -18.40 -19.14 27.68
C PRO A 355 -18.47 -20.63 27.36
#